data_ca98a0a2d35aa3958f23052c6772fa33
#
_entry.id   ca98a0a2d35aa3958f23052c6772fa33
#
_cell.length_a   1.000
_cell.length_b   1.000
_cell.length_c   1.000
_cell.angle_alpha   90.00
_cell.angle_beta   90.00
_cell.angle_gamma   90.00
#
_symmetry.space_group_name_H-M   'P 1'
#
loop_
_entity.id
_entity.type
_entity.pdbx_description
1 polymer ?
#
loop_
_entity_poly.entity_id
_entity_poly.type
_entity_poly.pdbx_seq_one_letter_code
_entity_poly.pdbx_strand_id
1 'polypeptide(L)'
;MLRALALLVALALPARAEVYLTREQALALAFPGATARIERQTSFSEAERSAPGELPASFSWWRFEKDGALLGYACIDDVLGKSQPITFLLVTDTELRIRSVEILAYRETHGSEIRRADWRAQFAGKQPGDPLRVGRDVKNIAGATISCRNLTNAVRGHLELLKRAVAREPLAHAAPVEAAAHPALDSHKRCQLLMGTLLCVTLDAPNDAACEAVFAEVRRLEGLLSDWQPQSQLGLLNRAGTGETGPELEEVLGLGLEIARDTQGAFDPSVGALVQLWRKARASGVLPAAAELESARATLGWQAVELDRGAHRARLLHAGAALDLGGIGKGYALERAAAILRERGCKRALLDFGGQLLALDAPEGRAGWPVAVRDPRGGEKALFELELCEASLSTSADDELGFELGRKRISHILDPRSGSPVEGRLCAVVLAPQAARADAWSTALYVLGAEQGLPLAEQAGLAATVLEGDGTLHQTPLLRAVLAKGKP
;
A
#
# COMPACT_ATOMS: atom_id res chain seq x y z
N MET A 1 -55.05 -15.73 22.81
CA MET A 1 -53.83 -15.07 23.33
C MET A 1 -52.61 -15.95 23.03
N LEU A 2 -52.02 -15.84 21.86
CA LEU A 2 -50.71 -16.44 21.53
C LEU A 2 -49.75 -15.31 21.29
N ARG A 3 -48.73 -15.18 22.16
CA ARG A 3 -47.62 -14.28 21.96
C ARG A 3 -46.61 -14.94 21.01
N ALA A 4 -46.45 -14.40 19.81
CA ALA A 4 -45.40 -14.73 18.88
C ALA A 4 -44.06 -14.15 19.44
N LEU A 5 -43.14 -15.04 19.81
CA LEU A 5 -41.77 -14.72 20.18
C LEU A 5 -40.95 -14.56 18.89
N ALA A 6 -40.70 -13.34 18.47
CA ALA A 6 -39.79 -13.06 17.36
C ALA A 6 -38.36 -13.30 17.83
N LEU A 7 -37.77 -14.40 17.36
CA LEU A 7 -36.35 -14.72 17.55
C LEU A 7 -35.53 -13.81 16.62
N LEU A 8 -34.95 -12.75 17.15
CA LEU A 8 -33.95 -11.94 16.45
C LEU A 8 -32.66 -12.79 16.35
N VAL A 9 -32.48 -13.46 15.22
CA VAL A 9 -31.18 -14.03 14.84
C VAL A 9 -30.30 -12.84 14.40
N ALA A 10 -29.45 -12.39 15.28
CA ALA A 10 -28.37 -11.47 14.93
C ALA A 10 -27.41 -12.23 14.00
N LEU A 11 -27.56 -12.08 12.69
CA LEU A 11 -26.58 -12.47 11.71
C LEU A 11 -25.31 -11.68 11.98
N ALA A 12 -24.31 -12.34 12.59
CA ALA A 12 -22.96 -11.80 12.69
C ALA A 12 -22.43 -11.58 11.29
N LEU A 13 -22.30 -10.33 10.87
CA LEU A 13 -21.64 -9.96 9.61
C LEU A 13 -20.21 -10.48 9.65
N PRO A 14 -19.70 -11.12 8.58
CA PRO A 14 -18.31 -11.58 8.54
C PRO A 14 -17.37 -10.39 8.70
N ALA A 15 -16.34 -10.57 9.52
CA ALA A 15 -15.33 -9.57 9.78
C ALA A 15 -14.60 -9.16 8.49
N ARG A 16 -14.39 -7.88 8.35
CA ARG A 16 -13.69 -7.27 7.22
C ARG A 16 -12.21 -7.66 7.25
N ALA A 17 -11.70 -8.24 6.16
CA ALA A 17 -10.26 -8.38 5.98
C ALA A 17 -9.65 -7.01 5.69
N GLU A 18 -8.89 -6.46 6.65
CA GLU A 18 -8.02 -5.32 6.40
C GLU A 18 -6.63 -5.87 6.01
N VAL A 19 -6.29 -5.77 4.72
CA VAL A 19 -4.93 -6.05 4.22
C VAL A 19 -4.12 -4.77 4.34
N TYR A 20 -3.05 -4.81 5.12
CA TYR A 20 -2.20 -3.66 5.42
C TYR A 20 -0.93 -3.65 4.58
N LEU A 21 -0.42 -4.84 4.24
CA LEU A 21 0.77 -5.05 3.43
C LEU A 21 0.52 -6.21 2.47
N THR A 22 0.94 -6.05 1.23
CA THR A 22 1.09 -7.20 0.34
C THR A 22 2.29 -8.05 0.79
N ARG A 23 2.34 -9.31 0.33
CA ARG A 23 3.47 -10.21 0.62
C ARG A 23 4.81 -9.59 0.16
N GLU A 24 4.83 -8.99 -1.02
CA GLU A 24 6.01 -8.33 -1.58
C GLU A 24 6.48 -7.14 -0.75
N GLN A 25 5.55 -6.27 -0.36
CA GLN A 25 5.84 -5.13 0.52
C GLN A 25 6.41 -5.60 1.87
N ALA A 26 5.82 -6.63 2.45
CA ALA A 26 6.27 -7.19 3.72
C ALA A 26 7.69 -7.76 3.64
N LEU A 27 8.01 -8.48 2.56
CA LEU A 27 9.34 -9.03 2.33
C LEU A 27 10.38 -7.94 2.03
N ALA A 28 9.98 -6.86 1.36
CA ALA A 28 10.86 -5.69 1.16
C ALA A 28 11.20 -4.99 2.49
N LEU A 29 10.27 -5.02 3.46
CA LEU A 29 10.48 -4.48 4.82
C LEU A 29 11.39 -5.35 5.68
N ALA A 30 11.44 -6.66 5.44
CA ALA A 30 12.17 -7.60 6.29
C ALA A 30 13.64 -7.20 6.41
N PHE A 31 14.28 -6.86 5.29
CA PHE A 31 15.68 -6.41 5.22
C PHE A 31 15.82 -5.31 4.17
N PRO A 32 15.54 -4.04 4.52
CA PRO A 32 15.81 -2.91 3.64
C PRO A 32 17.31 -2.88 3.28
N GLY A 33 17.61 -2.93 1.99
CA GLY A 33 18.99 -2.97 1.50
C GLY A 33 19.58 -4.37 1.29
N ALA A 34 18.78 -5.44 1.38
CA ALA A 34 19.20 -6.76 0.89
C ALA A 34 19.39 -6.71 -0.63
N THR A 35 20.50 -7.27 -1.12
CA THR A 35 20.79 -7.39 -2.56
C THR A 35 20.24 -8.68 -3.15
N ALA A 36 19.97 -9.69 -2.30
CA ALA A 36 19.34 -10.93 -2.71
C ALA A 36 18.26 -11.36 -1.71
N ARG A 37 17.15 -11.86 -2.24
CA ARG A 37 16.04 -12.49 -1.52
C ARG A 37 15.77 -13.84 -2.14
N ILE A 38 16.05 -14.91 -1.41
CA ILE A 38 16.01 -16.27 -1.92
C ILE A 38 14.86 -17.01 -1.24
N GLU A 39 13.84 -17.38 -2.01
CA GLU A 39 12.73 -18.19 -1.50
C GLU A 39 13.19 -19.63 -1.32
N ARG A 40 12.75 -20.27 -0.24
CA ARG A 40 13.04 -21.65 0.13
C ARG A 40 11.76 -22.34 0.53
N GLN A 41 11.71 -23.64 0.24
CA GLN A 41 10.65 -24.52 0.70
C GLN A 41 11.26 -25.73 1.35
N THR A 42 10.90 -26.00 2.62
CA THR A 42 11.32 -27.17 3.36
C THR A 42 10.14 -28.13 3.49
N SER A 43 10.32 -29.37 3.04
CA SER A 43 9.32 -30.44 3.19
C SER A 43 9.63 -31.29 4.43
N PHE A 44 8.59 -31.71 5.14
CA PHE A 44 8.67 -32.58 6.29
C PHE A 44 8.06 -33.97 5.95
N SER A 45 8.79 -35.03 6.24
CA SER A 45 8.35 -36.41 6.01
C SER A 45 7.15 -36.77 6.90
N GLU A 46 6.42 -37.80 6.52
CA GLU A 46 5.26 -38.26 7.30
C GLU A 46 5.66 -38.68 8.72
N ALA A 47 6.83 -39.30 8.90
CA ALA A 47 7.38 -39.68 10.21
C ALA A 47 7.63 -38.44 11.10
N GLU A 48 8.12 -37.32 10.52
CA GLU A 48 8.35 -36.08 11.26
C GLU A 48 7.04 -35.38 11.64
N ARG A 49 6.02 -35.48 10.77
CA ARG A 49 4.69 -34.89 11.03
C ARG A 49 3.90 -35.67 12.07
N SER A 50 4.18 -36.94 12.22
CA SER A 50 3.54 -37.83 13.22
C SER A 50 4.14 -37.69 14.62
N ALA A 51 5.24 -36.91 14.78
CA ALA A 51 5.82 -36.60 16.08
C ALA A 51 4.96 -35.51 16.81
N PRO A 52 4.95 -35.50 18.16
CA PRO A 52 4.21 -34.49 18.92
C PRO A 52 4.61 -33.09 18.51
N GLY A 53 3.65 -32.32 17.93
CA GLY A 53 3.88 -30.91 17.51
C GLY A 53 3.54 -30.60 16.06
N GLU A 54 2.56 -31.29 15.46
CA GLU A 54 1.93 -31.06 14.13
C GLU A 54 2.77 -30.18 13.17
N LEU A 55 3.76 -30.78 12.49
CA LEU A 55 4.51 -30.09 11.46
C LEU A 55 3.70 -30.02 10.16
N PRO A 56 3.73 -28.90 9.42
CA PRO A 56 3.10 -28.81 8.11
C PRO A 56 3.79 -29.74 7.10
N ALA A 57 3.12 -30.08 6.00
CA ALA A 57 3.73 -30.88 4.94
C ALA A 57 4.92 -30.14 4.29
N SER A 58 4.82 -28.84 4.17
CA SER A 58 5.88 -27.96 3.69
C SER A 58 5.83 -26.61 4.40
N PHE A 59 6.98 -25.93 4.43
CA PHE A 59 7.15 -24.61 5.04
C PHE A 59 7.93 -23.73 4.09
N SER A 60 7.36 -22.60 3.70
CA SER A 60 7.99 -21.59 2.84
C SER A 60 8.62 -20.49 3.69
N TRP A 61 9.84 -20.12 3.35
CA TRP A 61 10.58 -19.10 4.05
C TRP A 61 11.59 -18.44 3.11
N TRP A 62 12.15 -17.28 3.49
CA TRP A 62 13.10 -16.49 2.70
C TRP A 62 14.40 -16.29 3.44
N ARG A 63 15.49 -16.43 2.71
CA ARG A 63 16.83 -16.05 3.10
C ARG A 63 17.16 -14.70 2.46
N PHE A 64 17.74 -13.79 3.22
CA PHE A 64 18.13 -12.46 2.77
C PHE A 64 19.62 -12.29 2.88
N GLU A 65 20.22 -11.73 1.82
CA GLU A 65 21.67 -11.48 1.74
C GLU A 65 21.93 -10.06 1.25
N LYS A 66 23.06 -9.51 1.68
CA LYS A 66 23.65 -8.30 1.13
C LYS A 66 25.07 -8.60 0.70
N ASP A 67 25.38 -8.42 -0.58
CA ASP A 67 26.71 -8.65 -1.18
C ASP A 67 27.29 -10.04 -0.84
N GLY A 68 26.43 -11.06 -0.84
CA GLY A 68 26.76 -12.44 -0.48
C GLY A 68 26.84 -12.73 1.03
N ALA A 69 26.71 -11.72 1.88
CA ALA A 69 26.66 -11.90 3.32
C ALA A 69 25.20 -12.12 3.78
N LEU A 70 24.97 -13.17 4.58
CA LEU A 70 23.67 -13.46 5.15
C LEU A 70 23.23 -12.35 6.12
N LEU A 71 22.01 -11.82 5.92
CA LEU A 71 21.40 -10.84 6.82
C LEU A 71 20.42 -11.47 7.82
N GLY A 72 19.76 -12.55 7.42
CA GLY A 72 18.79 -13.25 8.24
C GLY A 72 17.69 -13.91 7.41
N TYR A 73 16.56 -14.18 8.05
CA TYR A 73 15.48 -14.99 7.49
C TYR A 73 14.11 -14.36 7.75
N ALA A 74 13.13 -14.73 6.92
CA ALA A 74 11.74 -14.37 7.15
C ALA A 74 10.78 -15.50 6.75
N CYS A 75 9.58 -15.51 7.33
CA CYS A 75 8.46 -16.32 6.85
C CYS A 75 7.15 -15.54 6.98
N ILE A 76 6.21 -15.86 6.09
CA ILE A 76 4.84 -15.32 6.10
C ILE A 76 3.88 -16.48 6.18
N ASP A 77 2.92 -16.39 7.10
CA ASP A 77 1.88 -17.41 7.24
C ASP A 77 0.60 -16.81 7.85
N ASP A 78 -0.45 -17.63 7.86
CA ASP A 78 -1.73 -17.32 8.47
C ASP A 78 -1.88 -18.04 9.82
N VAL A 79 -2.41 -17.36 10.82
CA VAL A 79 -2.87 -18.00 12.06
C VAL A 79 -4.34 -17.70 12.29
N LEU A 80 -5.10 -18.68 12.72
CA LEU A 80 -6.50 -18.44 13.07
C LEU A 80 -6.58 -17.51 14.28
N GLY A 81 -7.24 -16.36 14.12
CA GLY A 81 -7.62 -15.48 15.21
C GLY A 81 -8.71 -16.13 16.08
N LYS A 82 -9.81 -15.43 16.35
CA LYS A 82 -10.99 -16.01 16.99
C LYS A 82 -11.82 -16.83 15.99
N SER A 83 -12.03 -16.30 14.78
CA SER A 83 -12.88 -16.88 13.73
C SER A 83 -12.30 -16.71 12.33
N GLN A 84 -11.36 -15.80 12.14
CA GLN A 84 -10.77 -15.44 10.85
C GLN A 84 -9.25 -15.49 10.89
N PRO A 85 -8.58 -15.72 9.74
CA PRO A 85 -7.13 -15.76 9.68
C PRO A 85 -6.50 -14.37 9.86
N ILE A 86 -5.37 -14.36 10.57
CA ILE A 86 -4.46 -13.22 10.74
C ILE A 86 -3.20 -13.56 9.97
N THR A 87 -2.89 -12.81 8.92
CA THR A 87 -1.64 -12.99 8.16
C THR A 87 -0.53 -12.19 8.82
N PHE A 88 0.61 -12.82 9.06
CA PHE A 88 1.75 -12.17 9.71
C PHE A 88 3.07 -12.48 9.01
N LEU A 89 4.04 -11.58 9.16
CA LEU A 89 5.45 -11.77 8.81
C LEU A 89 6.26 -11.92 10.09
N LEU A 90 7.13 -12.91 10.13
CA LEU A 90 8.17 -13.07 11.13
C LEU A 90 9.53 -12.84 10.47
N VAL A 91 10.35 -11.95 11.04
CA VAL A 91 11.71 -11.65 10.58
C VAL A 91 12.69 -11.97 11.69
N THR A 92 13.78 -12.67 11.35
CA THR A 92 14.87 -13.01 12.30
C THR A 92 16.21 -12.59 11.75
N ASP A 93 17.18 -12.39 12.63
CA ASP A 93 18.59 -12.27 12.26
C ASP A 93 19.21 -13.65 11.90
N THR A 94 20.51 -13.67 11.69
CA THR A 94 21.27 -14.89 11.33
C THR A 94 21.33 -15.93 12.45
N GLU A 95 21.10 -15.51 13.71
CA GLU A 95 21.06 -16.36 14.91
C GLU A 95 19.62 -16.77 15.27
N LEU A 96 18.66 -16.49 14.40
CA LEU A 96 17.22 -16.72 14.60
C LEU A 96 16.62 -15.92 15.76
N ARG A 97 17.23 -14.78 16.16
CA ARG A 97 16.59 -13.82 17.06
C ARG A 97 15.57 -13.01 16.28
N ILE A 98 14.39 -12.88 16.84
CA ILE A 98 13.32 -12.10 16.20
C ILE A 98 13.74 -10.63 16.10
N ARG A 99 13.73 -10.10 14.89
CA ARG A 99 13.92 -8.66 14.61
C ARG A 99 12.58 -7.94 14.64
N SER A 100 11.58 -8.51 13.98
CA SER A 100 10.22 -7.93 13.97
C SER A 100 9.15 -8.99 13.70
N VAL A 101 7.93 -8.66 14.11
CA VAL A 101 6.69 -9.35 13.75
C VAL A 101 5.75 -8.28 13.19
N GLU A 102 5.25 -8.47 11.97
CA GLU A 102 4.33 -7.55 11.32
C GLU A 102 3.00 -8.24 11.01
N ILE A 103 1.88 -7.52 11.17
CA ILE A 103 0.56 -8.01 10.77
C ILE A 103 0.27 -7.51 9.37
N LEU A 104 0.16 -8.42 8.41
CA LEU A 104 -0.08 -8.10 7.02
C LEU A 104 -1.56 -7.97 6.69
N ALA A 105 -2.38 -8.83 7.28
CA ALA A 105 -3.83 -8.76 7.14
C ALA A 105 -4.52 -9.19 8.44
N TYR A 106 -5.57 -8.46 8.79
CA TYR A 106 -6.42 -8.74 9.95
C TYR A 106 -7.88 -8.78 9.53
N ARG A 107 -8.54 -9.91 9.79
CA ARG A 107 -9.89 -10.19 9.26
C ARG A 107 -10.96 -10.28 10.35
N GLU A 108 -10.59 -10.09 11.61
CA GLU A 108 -11.52 -10.11 12.74
C GLU A 108 -12.15 -8.74 12.98
N THR A 109 -13.34 -8.71 13.57
CA THR A 109 -14.03 -7.46 13.95
C THR A 109 -13.46 -6.79 15.19
N HIS A 110 -12.75 -7.54 16.04
CA HIS A 110 -12.21 -7.07 17.33
C HIS A 110 -10.80 -7.62 17.51
N GLY A 111 -9.97 -6.89 18.25
CA GLY A 111 -8.62 -7.36 18.60
C GLY A 111 -7.54 -6.87 17.64
N SER A 112 -7.85 -5.87 16.79
CA SER A 112 -6.89 -5.26 15.86
C SER A 112 -5.72 -4.56 16.59
N GLU A 113 -5.81 -4.38 17.89
CA GLU A 113 -4.80 -3.78 18.75
C GLU A 113 -3.48 -4.57 18.78
N ILE A 114 -3.47 -5.85 18.35
CA ILE A 114 -2.22 -6.62 18.15
C ILE A 114 -1.31 -5.99 17.08
N ARG A 115 -1.84 -5.07 16.26
CA ARG A 115 -1.08 -4.28 15.28
C ARG A 115 -0.22 -3.19 15.91
N ARG A 116 -0.51 -2.80 17.14
CA ARG A 116 0.23 -1.74 17.82
C ARG A 116 1.71 -2.08 17.88
N ALA A 117 2.54 -1.12 17.47
CA ALA A 117 4.00 -1.30 17.41
C ALA A 117 4.59 -1.62 18.79
N ASP A 118 4.08 -0.97 19.85
CA ASP A 118 4.50 -1.22 21.25
C ASP A 118 4.21 -2.66 21.70
N TRP A 119 3.09 -3.25 21.25
CA TRP A 119 2.77 -4.63 21.58
C TRP A 119 3.66 -5.61 20.76
N ARG A 120 3.85 -5.36 19.48
CA ARG A 120 4.68 -6.20 18.61
C ARG A 120 6.16 -6.13 18.98
N ALA A 121 6.65 -5.00 19.49
CA ALA A 121 8.03 -4.84 19.94
C ALA A 121 8.43 -5.83 21.05
N GLN A 122 7.47 -6.42 21.78
CA GLN A 122 7.74 -7.44 22.80
C GLN A 122 8.31 -8.74 22.25
N PHE A 123 8.19 -9.00 20.96
CA PHE A 123 8.78 -10.17 20.30
C PHE A 123 10.26 -9.96 19.97
N ALA A 124 10.71 -8.72 19.81
CA ALA A 124 12.09 -8.43 19.42
C ALA A 124 13.11 -9.01 20.40
N GLY A 125 14.19 -9.59 19.85
CA GLY A 125 15.27 -10.24 20.59
C GLY A 125 14.96 -11.64 21.11
N LYS A 126 13.73 -12.13 21.03
CA LYS A 126 13.37 -13.50 21.40
C LYS A 126 13.87 -14.50 20.38
N GLN A 127 14.17 -15.73 20.84
CA GLN A 127 14.84 -16.78 20.05
C GLN A 127 14.14 -18.14 20.22
N PRO A 128 14.48 -19.14 19.39
CA PRO A 128 13.97 -20.51 19.56
C PRO A 128 14.27 -21.03 20.98
N GLY A 129 13.24 -21.63 21.60
CA GLY A 129 13.31 -22.12 22.98
C GLY A 129 12.81 -21.13 24.02
N ASP A 130 12.63 -19.86 23.70
CA ASP A 130 12.01 -18.88 24.62
C ASP A 130 10.53 -19.26 24.86
N PRO A 131 9.97 -18.95 26.04
CA PRO A 131 8.60 -19.32 26.40
C PRO A 131 7.56 -18.83 25.42
N LEU A 132 7.66 -17.58 24.93
CA LEU A 132 6.71 -16.89 24.04
C LEU A 132 5.27 -17.22 24.43
N ARG A 133 4.86 -16.75 25.62
CA ARG A 133 3.53 -16.97 26.20
C ARG A 133 2.89 -15.69 26.70
N VAL A 134 1.64 -15.47 26.27
CA VAL A 134 0.82 -14.36 26.79
C VAL A 134 0.60 -14.53 28.30
N GLY A 135 0.82 -13.44 29.04
CA GLY A 135 0.74 -13.43 30.52
C GLY A 135 2.04 -13.82 31.22
N ARG A 136 3.06 -14.26 30.49
CA ARG A 136 4.39 -14.55 31.03
C ARG A 136 5.44 -13.58 30.52
N ASP A 137 5.74 -13.60 29.23
CA ASP A 137 6.76 -12.79 28.58
C ASP A 137 6.24 -11.98 27.38
N VAL A 138 4.93 -12.09 27.09
CA VAL A 138 4.17 -11.23 26.19
C VAL A 138 2.93 -10.71 26.94
N LYS A 139 2.76 -9.40 27.03
CA LYS A 139 1.61 -8.79 27.67
C LYS A 139 0.34 -8.99 26.84
N ASN A 140 -0.76 -9.28 27.53
CA ASN A 140 -2.08 -9.36 26.92
C ASN A 140 -2.65 -7.97 26.65
N ILE A 141 -3.53 -7.88 25.63
CA ILE A 141 -4.37 -6.71 25.40
C ILE A 141 -5.80 -7.07 25.77
N ALA A 142 -6.42 -6.26 26.63
CA ALA A 142 -7.83 -6.43 26.99
C ALA A 142 -8.70 -6.28 25.75
N GLY A 143 -9.59 -7.24 25.51
CA GLY A 143 -10.42 -7.29 24.30
C GLY A 143 -9.80 -8.08 23.11
N ALA A 144 -8.46 -8.27 23.09
CA ALA A 144 -7.73 -8.98 22.02
C ALA A 144 -7.08 -10.29 22.48
N THR A 145 -7.49 -10.86 23.62
CA THR A 145 -6.81 -11.99 24.29
C THR A 145 -6.62 -13.21 23.37
N ILE A 146 -7.61 -13.57 22.57
CA ILE A 146 -7.54 -14.73 21.65
C ILE A 146 -6.52 -14.45 20.56
N SER A 147 -6.58 -13.29 19.91
CA SER A 147 -5.63 -12.87 18.87
C SER A 147 -4.20 -12.77 19.41
N CYS A 148 -4.00 -12.20 20.61
CA CYS A 148 -2.70 -12.16 21.29
C CYS A 148 -2.14 -13.57 21.51
N ARG A 149 -2.96 -14.50 22.03
CA ARG A 149 -2.54 -15.87 22.32
C ARG A 149 -2.19 -16.63 21.04
N ASN A 150 -3.07 -16.58 20.05
CA ASN A 150 -2.91 -17.36 18.82
C ASN A 150 -1.73 -16.86 18.01
N LEU A 151 -1.57 -15.54 17.85
CA LEU A 151 -0.38 -14.97 17.19
C LEU A 151 0.92 -15.30 17.94
N THR A 152 0.93 -15.20 19.28
CA THR A 152 2.12 -15.52 20.07
C THR A 152 2.51 -16.99 19.92
N ASN A 153 1.53 -17.92 19.90
CA ASN A 153 1.77 -19.33 19.66
C ASN A 153 2.25 -19.60 18.22
N ALA A 154 1.68 -18.91 17.23
CA ALA A 154 2.13 -19.01 15.84
C ALA A 154 3.57 -18.54 15.68
N VAL A 155 3.92 -17.36 16.20
CA VAL A 155 5.30 -16.83 16.17
C VAL A 155 6.28 -17.84 16.79
N ARG A 156 5.94 -18.43 17.95
CA ARG A 156 6.77 -19.46 18.58
C ARG A 156 6.91 -20.70 17.69
N GLY A 157 5.82 -21.19 17.12
CA GLY A 157 5.83 -22.36 16.23
C GLY A 157 6.65 -22.12 14.96
N HIS A 158 6.48 -20.98 14.32
CA HIS A 158 7.21 -20.60 13.10
C HIS A 158 8.69 -20.37 13.36
N LEU A 159 9.06 -19.87 14.54
CA LEU A 159 10.46 -19.73 14.94
C LEU A 159 11.16 -21.09 15.06
N GLU A 160 10.47 -22.10 15.60
CA GLU A 160 10.97 -23.48 15.64
C GLU A 160 10.98 -24.17 14.27
N LEU A 161 9.98 -23.90 13.40
CA LEU A 161 9.97 -24.35 12.00
C LEU A 161 11.16 -23.78 11.23
N LEU A 162 11.39 -22.47 11.36
CA LEU A 162 12.50 -21.78 10.72
C LEU A 162 13.85 -22.34 11.18
N LYS A 163 14.02 -22.60 12.48
CA LYS A 163 15.21 -23.27 13.03
C LYS A 163 15.47 -24.63 12.39
N ARG A 164 14.42 -25.44 12.24
CA ARG A 164 14.53 -26.77 11.60
C ARG A 164 14.81 -26.66 10.10
N ALA A 165 14.22 -25.68 9.43
CA ALA A 165 14.39 -25.44 8.00
C ALA A 165 15.82 -24.98 7.68
N VAL A 166 16.32 -23.99 8.42
CA VAL A 166 17.67 -23.45 8.27
C VAL A 166 18.75 -24.50 8.58
N ALA A 167 18.54 -25.34 9.59
CA ALA A 167 19.48 -26.43 9.94
C ALA A 167 19.63 -27.50 8.83
N ARG A 168 18.70 -27.57 7.89
CA ARG A 168 18.74 -28.51 6.75
C ARG A 168 19.33 -27.93 5.50
N GLU A 169 19.54 -26.61 5.45
CA GLU A 169 20.11 -25.97 4.28
C GLU A 169 21.62 -26.27 4.23
N PRO A 170 22.12 -26.92 3.15
CA PRO A 170 23.57 -27.04 2.98
C PRO A 170 24.18 -25.65 2.87
N LEU A 171 25.33 -25.43 3.49
CA LEU A 171 26.12 -24.20 3.35
C LEU A 171 26.70 -24.06 1.93
N ALA A 172 25.97 -24.41 0.90
CA ALA A 172 26.38 -24.24 -0.47
C ALA A 172 26.07 -22.81 -0.93
N HIS A 173 27.10 -22.09 -1.28
CA HIS A 173 27.01 -20.86 -2.06
C HIS A 173 26.29 -21.17 -3.37
N ALA A 174 24.98 -20.97 -3.44
CA ALA A 174 24.26 -20.94 -4.71
C ALA A 174 24.67 -19.65 -5.41
N ALA A 175 25.09 -19.76 -6.65
CA ALA A 175 25.37 -18.61 -7.50
C ALA A 175 24.16 -17.65 -7.50
N PRO A 176 24.38 -16.35 -7.46
CA PRO A 176 23.31 -15.36 -7.48
C PRO A 176 22.53 -15.57 -8.79
N VAL A 177 21.19 -15.66 -8.69
CA VAL A 177 20.36 -15.33 -9.83
C VAL A 177 20.53 -13.83 -10.02
N GLU A 178 21.23 -13.45 -11.08
CA GLU A 178 21.42 -12.05 -11.48
C GLU A 178 20.04 -11.42 -11.70
N ALA A 179 19.53 -10.75 -10.67
CA ALA A 179 18.74 -9.57 -10.91
C ALA A 179 19.66 -8.61 -11.63
N ALA A 180 19.30 -8.14 -12.82
CA ALA A 180 20.11 -7.26 -13.64
C ALA A 180 20.80 -6.22 -12.75
N ALA A 181 22.13 -6.37 -12.60
CA ALA A 181 22.91 -5.56 -11.69
C ALA A 181 23.00 -4.14 -12.27
N HIS A 182 22.11 -3.28 -11.86
CA HIS A 182 22.47 -1.86 -11.84
C HIS A 182 23.59 -1.69 -10.81
N PRO A 183 24.69 -0.99 -11.14
CA PRO A 183 25.77 -0.77 -10.20
C PRO A 183 25.20 -0.21 -8.91
N ALA A 184 25.51 -0.88 -7.78
CA ALA A 184 24.99 -0.53 -6.47
C ALA A 184 25.30 0.95 -6.20
N LEU A 185 24.26 1.78 -6.15
CA LEU A 185 24.39 3.09 -5.53
C LEU A 185 24.65 2.82 -4.05
N ASP A 186 25.71 3.43 -3.51
CA ASP A 186 25.97 3.45 -2.07
C ASP A 186 24.86 4.31 -1.43
N SER A 187 23.66 3.75 -1.31
CA SER A 187 22.44 4.47 -0.96
C SER A 187 21.90 4.00 0.39
N HIS A 188 21.51 4.96 1.20
CA HIS A 188 20.86 4.72 2.48
C HIS A 188 19.36 4.65 2.31
N LYS A 189 18.73 3.47 2.50
CA LYS A 189 17.29 3.25 2.36
C LYS A 189 16.62 3.00 3.69
N ARG A 190 15.58 3.78 4.01
CA ARG A 190 14.70 3.60 5.17
C ARG A 190 13.24 3.51 4.71
N CYS A 191 12.48 2.61 5.32
CA CYS A 191 11.07 2.43 4.97
C CYS A 191 10.19 2.39 6.22
N GLN A 192 8.94 2.91 6.08
CA GLN A 192 7.91 2.85 7.12
C GLN A 192 6.53 2.68 6.48
N LEU A 193 5.64 1.95 7.17
CA LEU A 193 4.22 1.82 6.80
C LEU A 193 3.47 3.08 7.20
N LEU A 194 2.88 3.80 6.24
CA LEU A 194 2.12 5.03 6.42
C LEU A 194 0.99 5.07 5.39
N MET A 195 -0.15 5.69 5.70
CA MET A 195 -1.32 5.80 4.81
C MET A 195 -1.71 4.47 4.15
N GLY A 196 -1.57 3.35 4.90
CA GLY A 196 -1.94 2.01 4.43
C GLY A 196 -0.98 1.36 3.44
N THR A 197 0.18 1.97 3.13
CA THR A 197 1.21 1.41 2.24
C THR A 197 2.62 1.75 2.73
N LEU A 198 3.64 1.30 1.99
CA LEU A 198 5.03 1.48 2.35
C LEU A 198 5.58 2.78 1.76
N LEU A 199 6.11 3.66 2.63
CA LEU A 199 6.95 4.78 2.22
C LEU A 199 8.42 4.41 2.43
N CYS A 200 9.20 4.39 1.35
CA CYS A 200 10.65 4.23 1.37
C CYS A 200 11.34 5.53 0.96
N VAL A 201 12.34 5.91 1.73
CA VAL A 201 13.23 7.04 1.46
C VAL A 201 14.61 6.48 1.16
N THR A 202 15.13 6.72 -0.03
CA THR A 202 16.48 6.35 -0.44
C THR A 202 17.29 7.62 -0.63
N LEU A 203 18.39 7.75 0.11
CA LEU A 203 19.31 8.89 0.08
C LEU A 203 20.66 8.45 -0.48
N ASP A 204 21.39 9.35 -1.11
CA ASP A 204 22.77 9.13 -1.57
C ASP A 204 23.79 9.06 -0.42
N ALA A 205 23.46 9.62 0.76
CA ALA A 205 24.25 9.53 1.98
C ALA A 205 23.36 9.26 3.21
N PRO A 206 23.86 8.56 4.24
CA PRO A 206 23.09 8.28 5.44
C PRO A 206 22.64 9.55 6.17
N ASN A 207 21.31 9.67 6.39
CA ASN A 207 20.71 10.72 7.22
C ASN A 207 19.41 10.21 7.85
N ASP A 208 19.54 9.43 8.93
CA ASP A 208 18.39 8.87 9.66
C ASP A 208 17.47 9.96 10.22
N ALA A 209 18.02 11.09 10.67
CA ALA A 209 17.21 12.19 11.21
C ALA A 209 16.32 12.84 10.15
N ALA A 210 16.77 12.90 8.90
CA ALA A 210 15.95 13.36 7.78
C ALA A 210 14.85 12.35 7.44
N CYS A 211 15.15 11.06 7.41
CA CYS A 211 14.16 10.01 7.18
C CYS A 211 13.06 10.01 8.27
N GLU A 212 13.44 10.11 9.55
CA GLU A 212 12.46 10.16 10.65
C GLU A 212 11.57 11.40 10.57
N ALA A 213 12.12 12.54 10.16
CA ALA A 213 11.31 13.75 9.96
C ALA A 213 10.30 13.60 8.82
N VAL A 214 10.68 12.96 7.71
CA VAL A 214 9.77 12.60 6.61
C VAL A 214 8.66 11.70 7.12
N PHE A 215 8.98 10.65 7.85
CA PHE A 215 7.98 9.73 8.39
C PHE A 215 7.03 10.40 9.40
N ALA A 216 7.56 11.32 10.22
CA ALA A 216 6.75 12.10 11.16
C ALA A 216 5.76 13.02 10.42
N GLU A 217 6.20 13.70 9.38
CA GLU A 217 5.34 14.57 8.57
C GLU A 217 4.25 13.78 7.84
N VAL A 218 4.59 12.66 7.18
CA VAL A 218 3.60 11.84 6.48
C VAL A 218 2.57 11.25 7.47
N ARG A 219 3.00 10.87 8.68
CA ARG A 219 2.07 10.45 9.74
C ARG A 219 1.15 11.58 10.18
N ARG A 220 1.65 12.80 10.28
CA ARG A 220 0.83 14.00 10.57
C ARG A 220 -0.21 14.24 9.48
N LEU A 221 0.19 14.14 8.19
CA LEU A 221 -0.71 14.28 7.05
C LEU A 221 -1.77 13.16 7.00
N GLU A 222 -1.42 11.94 7.37
CA GLU A 222 -2.40 10.84 7.51
C GLU A 222 -3.49 11.21 8.51
N GLY A 223 -3.13 11.83 9.64
CA GLY A 223 -4.08 12.34 10.64
C GLY A 223 -4.97 13.48 10.13
N LEU A 224 -4.61 14.17 9.06
CA LEU A 224 -5.40 15.24 8.44
C LEU A 224 -6.28 14.73 7.29
N LEU A 225 -5.70 13.95 6.37
CA LEU A 225 -6.27 13.63 5.06
C LEU A 225 -6.95 12.25 4.99
N SER A 226 -6.90 11.45 6.05
CA SER A 226 -7.48 10.11 6.06
C SER A 226 -9.01 10.15 6.14
N ASP A 227 -9.68 9.50 5.19
CA ASP A 227 -11.13 9.22 5.25
C ASP A 227 -11.47 8.06 6.20
N TRP A 228 -10.47 7.26 6.61
CA TRP A 228 -10.61 6.14 7.52
C TRP A 228 -10.57 6.53 8.99
N GLN A 229 -9.89 7.63 9.31
CA GLN A 229 -9.78 8.13 10.68
C GLN A 229 -10.93 9.10 10.98
N PRO A 230 -11.90 8.74 11.84
CA PRO A 230 -13.04 9.60 12.09
C PRO A 230 -12.67 10.98 12.69
N GLN A 231 -11.52 11.09 13.33
CA GLN A 231 -11.05 12.33 13.94
C GLN A 231 -10.12 13.15 13.05
N SER A 232 -9.80 12.65 11.84
CA SER A 232 -9.06 13.44 10.86
C SER A 232 -9.87 14.66 10.42
N GLN A 233 -9.20 15.67 9.90
CA GLN A 233 -9.87 16.87 9.40
C GLN A 233 -10.85 16.51 8.26
N LEU A 234 -10.43 15.66 7.33
CA LEU A 234 -11.29 15.13 6.27
C LEU A 234 -12.48 14.33 6.83
N GLY A 235 -12.24 13.46 7.82
CA GLY A 235 -13.29 12.67 8.46
C GLY A 235 -14.32 13.54 9.19
N LEU A 236 -13.89 14.64 9.82
CA LEU A 236 -14.78 15.62 10.45
C LEU A 236 -15.64 16.34 9.39
N LEU A 237 -15.00 16.81 8.31
CA LEU A 237 -15.69 17.47 7.19
C LEU A 237 -16.74 16.54 6.55
N ASN A 238 -16.38 15.29 6.27
CA ASN A 238 -17.28 14.31 5.69
C ASN A 238 -18.52 14.02 6.56
N ARG A 239 -18.36 14.01 7.89
CA ARG A 239 -19.50 13.79 8.80
C ARG A 239 -20.42 14.99 8.94
N ALA A 240 -19.83 16.19 8.95
CA ALA A 240 -20.60 17.41 9.16
C ALA A 240 -21.15 18.01 7.85
N GLY A 241 -20.61 17.60 6.69
CA GLY A 241 -20.93 18.18 5.38
C GLY A 241 -20.38 19.60 5.20
N THR A 242 -19.78 20.19 6.22
CA THR A 242 -19.11 21.50 6.21
C THR A 242 -18.09 21.57 7.34
N GLY A 243 -17.02 22.33 7.15
CA GLY A 243 -16.00 22.49 8.17
C GLY A 243 -14.90 23.45 7.77
N GLU A 244 -14.06 23.78 8.76
CA GLU A 244 -12.83 24.52 8.53
C GLU A 244 -11.82 23.64 7.80
N THR A 245 -11.06 24.24 6.89
CA THR A 245 -9.95 23.59 6.17
C THR A 245 -8.64 24.20 6.66
N GLY A 246 -7.70 23.32 7.09
CA GLY A 246 -6.32 23.76 7.25
C GLY A 246 -5.62 23.90 5.89
N PRO A 247 -4.44 24.53 5.86
CA PRO A 247 -3.74 24.83 4.61
C PRO A 247 -3.54 23.60 3.72
N GLU A 248 -3.17 22.45 4.29
CA GLU A 248 -2.88 21.22 3.55
C GLU A 248 -4.14 20.61 2.94
N LEU A 249 -5.25 20.54 3.70
CA LEU A 249 -6.52 20.02 3.15
C LEU A 249 -7.04 20.95 2.05
N GLU A 250 -6.91 22.26 2.23
CA GLU A 250 -7.32 23.28 1.25
C GLU A 250 -6.50 23.17 -0.04
N GLU A 251 -5.19 22.96 0.06
CA GLU A 251 -4.29 22.79 -1.07
C GLU A 251 -4.63 21.53 -1.85
N VAL A 252 -4.73 20.38 -1.16
CA VAL A 252 -5.03 19.07 -1.79
C VAL A 252 -6.42 19.06 -2.41
N LEU A 253 -7.43 19.57 -1.68
CA LEU A 253 -8.80 19.63 -2.19
C LEU A 253 -8.90 20.57 -3.39
N GLY A 254 -8.25 21.73 -3.33
CA GLY A 254 -8.24 22.69 -4.42
C GLY A 254 -7.62 22.13 -5.70
N LEU A 255 -6.48 21.43 -5.59
CA LEU A 255 -5.86 20.71 -6.71
C LEU A 255 -6.76 19.58 -7.22
N GLY A 256 -7.38 18.82 -6.30
CA GLY A 256 -8.32 17.76 -6.67
C GLY A 256 -9.51 18.28 -7.48
N LEU A 257 -10.08 19.42 -7.10
CA LEU A 257 -11.20 20.04 -7.83
C LEU A 257 -10.74 20.61 -9.20
N GLU A 258 -9.51 21.13 -9.31
CA GLU A 258 -8.92 21.52 -10.58
C GLU A 258 -8.82 20.32 -11.54
N ILE A 259 -8.23 19.22 -11.06
CA ILE A 259 -8.07 18.01 -11.87
C ILE A 259 -9.43 17.38 -12.20
N ALA A 260 -10.40 17.41 -11.30
CA ALA A 260 -11.76 16.95 -11.56
C ALA A 260 -12.39 17.70 -12.74
N ARG A 261 -12.22 19.02 -12.79
CA ARG A 261 -12.68 19.86 -13.91
C ARG A 261 -11.94 19.49 -15.20
N ASP A 262 -10.61 19.40 -15.17
CA ASP A 262 -9.78 19.14 -16.35
C ASP A 262 -10.00 17.74 -16.93
N THR A 263 -10.38 16.76 -16.10
CA THR A 263 -10.68 15.38 -16.48
C THR A 263 -12.18 15.10 -16.61
N GLN A 264 -13.03 16.15 -16.58
CA GLN A 264 -14.48 16.04 -16.71
C GLN A 264 -15.11 15.04 -15.72
N GLY A 265 -14.60 15.01 -14.49
CA GLY A 265 -15.07 14.17 -13.40
C GLY A 265 -14.59 12.71 -13.47
N ALA A 266 -13.64 12.37 -14.33
CA ALA A 266 -13.01 11.04 -14.30
C ALA A 266 -12.13 10.84 -13.05
N PHE A 267 -11.48 11.89 -12.60
CA PHE A 267 -11.03 12.05 -11.22
C PHE A 267 -12.02 12.95 -10.49
N ASP A 268 -12.55 12.51 -9.36
CA ASP A 268 -13.49 13.31 -8.57
C ASP A 268 -13.26 13.08 -7.07
N PRO A 269 -12.79 14.10 -6.32
CA PRO A 269 -12.59 13.95 -4.89
C PRO A 269 -13.88 13.73 -4.09
N SER A 270 -15.06 13.97 -4.67
CA SER A 270 -16.35 13.73 -4.02
C SER A 270 -16.81 12.25 -4.06
N VAL A 271 -15.99 11.35 -4.59
CA VAL A 271 -16.27 9.93 -4.80
C VAL A 271 -16.43 9.11 -3.49
N GLY A 272 -16.25 9.71 -2.33
CA GLY A 272 -16.16 9.02 -1.04
C GLY A 272 -17.35 8.15 -0.69
N ALA A 273 -18.60 8.60 -0.96
CA ALA A 273 -19.80 7.80 -0.71
C ALA A 273 -19.83 6.52 -1.56
N LEU A 274 -19.41 6.63 -2.82
CA LEU A 274 -19.30 5.49 -3.74
C LEU A 274 -18.19 4.52 -3.30
N VAL A 275 -17.03 5.05 -2.93
CA VAL A 275 -15.92 4.25 -2.39
C VAL A 275 -16.35 3.47 -1.15
N GLN A 276 -17.07 4.09 -0.23
CA GLN A 276 -17.60 3.41 0.96
C GLN A 276 -18.58 2.29 0.60
N LEU A 277 -19.43 2.50 -0.40
CA LEU A 277 -20.36 1.48 -0.88
C LEU A 277 -19.63 0.27 -1.46
N TRP A 278 -18.62 0.48 -2.31
CA TRP A 278 -17.82 -0.61 -2.87
C TRP A 278 -16.90 -1.29 -1.86
N ARG A 279 -16.40 -0.55 -0.87
CA ARG A 279 -15.71 -1.12 0.30
C ARG A 279 -16.65 -2.05 1.09
N LYS A 280 -17.93 -1.67 1.29
CA LYS A 280 -18.95 -2.52 1.90
C LYS A 280 -19.23 -3.78 1.07
N ALA A 281 -19.33 -3.65 -0.25
CA ALA A 281 -19.50 -4.78 -1.16
C ALA A 281 -18.33 -5.76 -1.09
N ARG A 282 -17.09 -5.25 -1.13
CA ARG A 282 -15.87 -6.06 -0.93
C ARG A 282 -15.90 -6.82 0.40
N ALA A 283 -16.35 -6.18 1.47
CA ALA A 283 -16.40 -6.78 2.80
C ALA A 283 -17.49 -7.84 2.95
N SER A 284 -18.66 -7.63 2.33
CA SER A 284 -19.81 -8.53 2.44
C SER A 284 -19.80 -9.66 1.42
N GLY A 285 -19.02 -9.55 0.35
CA GLY A 285 -19.07 -10.46 -0.79
C GLY A 285 -20.35 -10.32 -1.62
N VAL A 286 -21.10 -9.21 -1.45
CA VAL A 286 -22.37 -8.96 -2.14
C VAL A 286 -22.28 -7.66 -2.95
N LEU A 287 -22.65 -7.72 -4.22
CA LEU A 287 -22.71 -6.53 -5.08
C LEU A 287 -23.71 -5.49 -4.52
N PRO A 288 -23.42 -4.19 -4.66
CA PRO A 288 -24.38 -3.15 -4.30
C PRO A 288 -25.67 -3.30 -5.09
N ALA A 289 -26.80 -3.06 -4.45
CA ALA A 289 -28.08 -2.99 -5.16
C ALA A 289 -28.13 -1.75 -6.07
N ALA A 290 -28.86 -1.83 -7.17
CA ALA A 290 -28.98 -0.71 -8.11
C ALA A 290 -29.44 0.59 -7.43
N ALA A 291 -30.37 0.49 -6.47
CA ALA A 291 -30.85 1.64 -5.70
C ALA A 291 -29.75 2.23 -4.77
N GLU A 292 -28.87 1.41 -4.20
CA GLU A 292 -27.73 1.88 -3.40
C GLU A 292 -26.71 2.63 -4.28
N LEU A 293 -26.42 2.09 -5.47
CA LEU A 293 -25.54 2.73 -6.45
C LEU A 293 -26.10 4.08 -6.93
N GLU A 294 -27.39 4.13 -7.26
CA GLU A 294 -28.07 5.36 -7.69
C GLU A 294 -28.05 6.41 -6.56
N SER A 295 -28.34 5.98 -5.33
CA SER A 295 -28.28 6.86 -4.16
C SER A 295 -26.87 7.40 -3.92
N ALA A 296 -25.83 6.56 -4.02
CA ALA A 296 -24.44 7.01 -3.88
C ALA A 296 -24.05 7.97 -5.01
N ARG A 297 -24.42 7.66 -6.27
CA ARG A 297 -24.15 8.53 -7.42
C ARG A 297 -24.79 9.91 -7.29
N ALA A 298 -26.00 9.99 -6.75
CA ALA A 298 -26.70 11.24 -6.55
C ALA A 298 -26.00 12.20 -5.58
N THR A 299 -25.04 11.70 -4.77
CA THR A 299 -24.25 12.53 -3.84
C THR A 299 -22.93 13.01 -4.44
N LEU A 300 -22.52 12.49 -5.61
CA LEU A 300 -21.27 12.83 -6.28
C LEU A 300 -21.39 14.14 -7.06
N GLY A 301 -20.25 14.67 -7.38
CA GLY A 301 -20.07 15.80 -8.26
C GLY A 301 -19.16 16.84 -7.65
N TRP A 302 -17.96 16.97 -8.22
CA TRP A 302 -16.98 17.98 -7.80
C TRP A 302 -17.54 19.41 -7.82
N GLN A 303 -18.53 19.69 -8.69
CA GLN A 303 -19.23 20.99 -8.76
C GLN A 303 -20.06 21.31 -7.49
N ALA A 304 -20.43 20.26 -6.74
CA ALA A 304 -21.15 20.40 -5.48
C ALA A 304 -20.22 20.48 -4.25
N VAL A 305 -18.92 20.64 -4.46
CA VAL A 305 -17.93 20.89 -3.42
C VAL A 305 -17.53 22.35 -3.47
N GLU A 306 -17.97 23.13 -2.49
CA GLU A 306 -17.56 24.51 -2.32
C GLU A 306 -16.29 24.58 -1.48
N LEU A 307 -15.26 25.29 -1.97
CA LEU A 307 -14.03 25.59 -1.26
C LEU A 307 -13.83 27.10 -1.21
N ASP A 308 -14.08 27.70 -0.04
CA ASP A 308 -13.81 29.11 0.22
C ASP A 308 -12.43 29.26 0.88
N ARG A 309 -11.42 29.60 0.08
CA ARG A 309 -10.05 29.81 0.54
C ARG A 309 -9.90 31.06 1.41
N GLY A 310 -10.76 32.05 1.25
CA GLY A 310 -10.76 33.28 2.05
C GLY A 310 -11.27 33.06 3.46
N ALA A 311 -12.28 32.19 3.60
CA ALA A 311 -12.85 31.80 4.88
C ALA A 311 -12.22 30.52 5.46
N HIS A 312 -11.27 29.89 4.76
CA HIS A 312 -10.68 28.60 5.12
C HIS A 312 -11.74 27.54 5.41
N ARG A 313 -12.70 27.37 4.50
CA ARG A 313 -13.87 26.53 4.72
C ARG A 313 -14.24 25.72 3.48
N ALA A 314 -14.66 24.47 3.71
CA ALA A 314 -15.27 23.66 2.67
C ALA A 314 -16.71 23.26 3.06
N ARG A 315 -17.54 23.03 2.02
CA ARG A 315 -18.93 22.62 2.16
C ARG A 315 -19.30 21.63 1.05
N LEU A 316 -19.98 20.57 1.44
CA LEU A 316 -20.54 19.56 0.55
C LEU A 316 -22.03 19.89 0.38
N LEU A 317 -22.47 20.19 -0.82
CA LEU A 317 -23.83 20.67 -1.08
C LEU A 317 -24.87 19.53 -1.12
N HIS A 318 -24.43 18.31 -1.44
CA HIS A 318 -25.33 17.16 -1.46
C HIS A 318 -25.36 16.47 -0.09
N ALA A 319 -26.54 16.18 0.42
CA ALA A 319 -26.69 15.40 1.65
C ALA A 319 -26.14 13.98 1.45
N GLY A 320 -25.26 13.54 2.36
CA GLY A 320 -24.57 12.25 2.28
C GLY A 320 -23.35 12.22 1.36
N ALA A 321 -22.97 13.38 0.76
CA ALA A 321 -21.70 13.47 0.05
C ALA A 321 -20.52 13.24 0.99
N ALA A 322 -19.46 12.64 0.46
CA ALA A 322 -18.21 12.43 1.18
C ALA A 322 -17.02 12.58 0.23
N LEU A 323 -15.93 13.16 0.74
CA LEU A 323 -14.68 13.27 0.03
C LEU A 323 -13.82 12.01 0.27
N ASP A 324 -13.07 11.62 -0.77
CA ASP A 324 -11.98 10.65 -0.70
C ASP A 324 -10.79 11.22 -1.45
N LEU A 325 -9.65 11.32 -0.75
CA LEU A 325 -8.41 11.88 -1.29
C LEU A 325 -7.37 10.80 -1.57
N GLY A 326 -7.78 9.52 -1.63
CA GLY A 326 -6.88 8.37 -1.84
C GLY A 326 -6.09 8.40 -3.15
N GLY A 327 -6.65 9.02 -4.20
CA GLY A 327 -5.99 9.15 -5.51
C GLY A 327 -5.15 10.42 -5.70
N ILE A 328 -4.90 11.20 -4.62
CA ILE A 328 -4.07 12.42 -4.68
C ILE A 328 -3.21 12.59 -3.41
N GLY A 329 -3.63 11.99 -2.30
CA GLY A 329 -3.02 12.22 -0.99
C GLY A 329 -1.61 11.68 -0.85
N LYS A 330 -1.28 10.57 -1.52
CA LYS A 330 0.08 10.03 -1.53
C LYS A 330 1.05 10.93 -2.28
N GLY A 331 0.63 11.43 -3.43
CA GLY A 331 1.40 12.39 -4.20
C GLY A 331 1.70 13.65 -3.41
N TYR A 332 0.70 14.21 -2.73
CA TYR A 332 0.88 15.36 -1.86
C TYR A 332 1.85 15.07 -0.70
N ALA A 333 1.71 13.91 -0.07
CA ALA A 333 2.62 13.51 1.01
C ALA A 333 4.08 13.36 0.53
N LEU A 334 4.30 12.89 -0.71
CA LEU A 334 5.63 12.84 -1.33
C LEU A 334 6.21 14.24 -1.55
N GLU A 335 5.42 15.23 -1.97
CA GLU A 335 5.88 16.62 -2.13
C GLU A 335 6.30 17.23 -0.79
N ARG A 336 5.51 17.00 0.27
CA ARG A 336 5.85 17.45 1.62
C ARG A 336 7.12 16.76 2.14
N ALA A 337 7.24 15.45 1.90
CA ALA A 337 8.44 14.68 2.23
C ALA A 337 9.69 15.23 1.52
N ALA A 338 9.57 15.54 0.23
CA ALA A 338 10.66 16.14 -0.56
C ALA A 338 11.07 17.51 -0.04
N ALA A 339 10.10 18.34 0.37
CA ALA A 339 10.38 19.65 0.98
C ALA A 339 11.19 19.48 2.28
N ILE A 340 10.81 18.55 3.16
CA ILE A 340 11.54 18.24 4.39
C ILE A 340 12.97 17.77 4.12
N LEU A 341 13.15 16.92 3.11
CA LEU A 341 14.49 16.48 2.73
C LEU A 341 15.36 17.64 2.27
N ARG A 342 14.82 18.53 1.43
CA ARG A 342 15.54 19.73 0.96
C ARG A 342 15.91 20.67 2.11
N GLU A 343 14.97 20.93 3.02
CA GLU A 343 15.21 21.74 4.24
C GLU A 343 16.32 21.19 5.13
N ARG A 344 16.48 19.84 5.13
CA ARG A 344 17.52 19.14 5.87
C ARG A 344 18.81 18.91 5.08
N GLY A 345 18.94 19.56 3.91
CA GLY A 345 20.14 19.49 3.08
C GLY A 345 20.31 18.22 2.27
N CYS A 346 19.30 17.31 2.26
CA CYS A 346 19.29 16.11 1.42
C CYS A 346 18.82 16.50 0.02
N LYS A 347 19.74 16.73 -0.90
CA LYS A 347 19.43 17.18 -2.26
C LYS A 347 19.05 16.01 -3.17
N ARG A 348 19.69 14.84 -2.98
CA ARG A 348 19.54 13.65 -3.82
C ARG A 348 18.77 12.58 -3.05
N ALA A 349 17.59 12.26 -3.54
CA ALA A 349 16.74 11.24 -2.92
C ALA A 349 15.79 10.61 -3.94
N LEU A 350 15.44 9.34 -3.71
CA LEU A 350 14.30 8.68 -4.33
C LEU A 350 13.32 8.30 -3.23
N LEU A 351 12.12 8.80 -3.34
CA LEU A 351 10.98 8.46 -2.51
C LEU A 351 10.07 7.49 -3.26
N ASP A 352 9.69 6.39 -2.61
CA ASP A 352 8.75 5.39 -3.13
C ASP A 352 7.61 5.24 -2.13
N PHE A 353 6.39 5.57 -2.55
CA PHE A 353 5.21 5.49 -1.70
C PHE A 353 4.14 4.60 -2.34
N GLY A 354 4.26 3.28 -2.08
CA GLY A 354 3.34 2.31 -2.63
C GLY A 354 3.38 2.26 -4.16
N GLY A 355 4.58 2.34 -4.74
CA GLY A 355 4.80 2.32 -6.18
C GLY A 355 4.68 3.68 -6.88
N GLN A 356 4.25 4.72 -6.19
CA GLN A 356 4.40 6.09 -6.67
C GLN A 356 5.78 6.62 -6.30
N LEU A 357 6.53 7.12 -7.27
CA LEU A 357 7.90 7.57 -7.12
C LEU A 357 7.99 9.10 -7.19
N LEU A 358 8.87 9.68 -6.39
CA LEU A 358 9.32 11.06 -6.53
C LEU A 358 10.84 11.10 -6.40
N ALA A 359 11.53 11.52 -7.44
CA ALA A 359 12.97 11.73 -7.43
C ALA A 359 13.30 13.21 -7.21
N LEU A 360 14.24 13.46 -6.33
CA LEU A 360 14.98 14.72 -6.25
C LEU A 360 16.17 14.66 -7.20
N ASP A 361 17.13 15.53 -7.01
CA ASP A 361 18.33 15.63 -7.84
C ASP A 361 18.97 14.25 -8.11
N ALA A 362 19.63 14.10 -9.26
CA ALA A 362 20.23 12.86 -9.72
C ALA A 362 21.35 12.37 -8.78
N PRO A 363 21.54 11.06 -8.60
CA PRO A 363 22.72 10.53 -7.94
C PRO A 363 24.00 10.97 -8.66
N GLU A 364 25.11 11.03 -7.95
CA GLU A 364 26.39 11.47 -8.51
C GLU A 364 26.81 10.59 -9.70
N GLY A 365 27.16 11.25 -10.82
CA GLY A 365 27.59 10.58 -12.06
C GLY A 365 26.44 9.97 -12.89
N ARG A 366 25.15 10.23 -12.55
CA ARG A 366 23.99 9.74 -13.30
C ARG A 366 23.10 10.88 -13.80
N ALA A 367 22.28 10.58 -14.80
CA ALA A 367 21.29 11.54 -15.30
C ALA A 367 20.02 11.56 -14.43
N GLY A 368 19.75 10.50 -13.66
CA GLY A 368 18.62 10.35 -12.77
C GLY A 368 18.69 9.08 -11.93
N TRP A 369 17.64 8.81 -11.19
CA TRP A 369 17.42 7.56 -10.47
C TRP A 369 16.88 6.52 -11.45
N PRO A 370 17.51 5.33 -11.58
CA PRO A 370 17.02 4.29 -12.46
C PRO A 370 15.70 3.73 -11.94
N VAL A 371 14.67 3.77 -12.75
CA VAL A 371 13.32 3.28 -12.43
C VAL A 371 12.81 2.39 -13.54
N ALA A 372 12.20 1.28 -13.15
CA ALA A 372 11.52 0.36 -14.04
C ALA A 372 10.01 0.34 -13.71
N VAL A 373 9.17 0.56 -14.71
CA VAL A 373 7.72 0.39 -14.58
C VAL A 373 7.39 -1.07 -14.86
N ARG A 374 6.84 -1.76 -13.85
CA ARG A 374 6.47 -3.17 -13.97
C ARG A 374 5.37 -3.37 -15.01
N ASP A 375 5.49 -4.43 -15.79
CA ASP A 375 4.44 -4.87 -16.70
C ASP A 375 3.35 -5.61 -15.88
N PRO A 376 2.10 -5.11 -15.82
CA PRO A 376 1.03 -5.75 -15.04
C PRO A 376 0.58 -7.10 -15.61
N ARG A 377 0.99 -7.45 -16.84
CA ARG A 377 0.74 -8.77 -17.44
C ARG A 377 1.61 -9.86 -16.83
N GLY A 378 2.59 -9.49 -16.03
CA GLY A 378 3.57 -10.38 -15.42
C GLY A 378 4.79 -10.62 -16.32
N GLY A 379 5.75 -11.35 -15.75
CA GLY A 379 7.05 -11.60 -16.41
C GLY A 379 8.17 -10.77 -15.80
N GLU A 380 9.40 -11.02 -16.29
CA GLU A 380 10.61 -10.36 -15.77
C GLU A 380 10.90 -9.01 -16.45
N LYS A 381 10.24 -8.73 -17.58
CA LYS A 381 10.48 -7.51 -18.35
C LYS A 381 9.65 -6.35 -17.83
N ALA A 382 10.30 -5.21 -17.67
CA ALA A 382 9.61 -3.94 -17.41
C ALA A 382 8.79 -3.50 -18.64
N LEU A 383 7.70 -2.77 -18.41
CA LEU A 383 6.95 -2.11 -19.47
C LEU A 383 7.83 -1.07 -20.17
N PHE A 384 8.59 -0.32 -19.39
CA PHE A 384 9.70 0.54 -19.82
C PHE A 384 10.58 0.91 -18.62
N GLU A 385 11.77 1.42 -18.93
CA GLU A 385 12.74 1.92 -17.95
C GLU A 385 13.10 3.37 -18.29
N LEU A 386 13.40 4.15 -17.26
CA LEU A 386 13.85 5.53 -17.41
C LEU A 386 14.74 5.96 -16.23
N GLU A 387 15.44 7.06 -16.38
CA GLU A 387 16.11 7.76 -15.29
C GLU A 387 15.24 8.93 -14.83
N LEU A 388 14.81 8.89 -13.55
CA LEU A 388 13.92 9.87 -12.95
C LEU A 388 14.73 10.93 -12.18
N CYS A 389 14.50 12.21 -12.50
CA CYS A 389 15.16 13.34 -11.85
C CYS A 389 14.20 14.53 -11.77
N GLU A 390 14.10 15.15 -10.59
CA GLU A 390 13.19 16.29 -10.31
C GLU A 390 11.77 16.06 -10.86
N ALA A 391 11.26 14.82 -10.73
CA ALA A 391 9.97 14.44 -11.24
C ALA A 391 9.37 13.30 -10.42
N SER A 392 8.05 13.16 -10.54
CA SER A 392 7.27 12.05 -9.98
C SER A 392 6.72 11.17 -11.10
N LEU A 393 6.70 9.87 -10.82
CA LEU A 393 6.05 8.86 -11.64
C LEU A 393 4.98 8.17 -10.81
N SER A 394 3.73 8.23 -11.26
CA SER A 394 2.61 7.55 -10.63
C SER A 394 2.02 6.50 -11.56
N THR A 395 1.69 5.34 -10.99
CA THR A 395 1.06 4.23 -11.70
C THR A 395 -0.26 3.88 -11.03
N SER A 396 -1.34 3.90 -11.78
CA SER A 396 -2.63 3.31 -11.41
C SER A 396 -2.82 1.99 -12.14
N ALA A 397 -2.98 0.91 -11.38
CA ALA A 397 -3.17 -0.45 -11.89
C ALA A 397 -4.07 -1.24 -10.94
N ASP A 398 -4.66 -2.33 -11.41
CA ASP A 398 -5.60 -3.15 -10.63
C ASP A 398 -5.05 -4.52 -10.24
N ASP A 399 -3.75 -4.71 -10.39
CA ASP A 399 -3.10 -5.98 -10.13
C ASP A 399 -2.92 -6.29 -8.64
N GLU A 400 -2.85 -5.28 -7.76
CA GLU A 400 -2.59 -5.45 -6.33
C GLU A 400 -3.82 -5.28 -5.42
N LEU A 401 -4.70 -4.32 -5.70
CA LEU A 401 -5.82 -3.95 -4.83
C LEU A 401 -7.20 -4.40 -5.33
N GLY A 402 -7.29 -4.93 -6.54
CA GLY A 402 -8.50 -5.57 -7.06
C GLY A 402 -8.93 -6.77 -6.21
N PHE A 403 -10.22 -7.06 -6.17
CA PHE A 403 -10.76 -8.16 -5.39
C PHE A 403 -11.68 -9.05 -6.24
N GLU A 404 -11.84 -10.30 -5.85
CA GLU A 404 -12.75 -11.22 -6.51
C GLU A 404 -14.15 -11.16 -5.86
N LEU A 405 -15.17 -11.08 -6.70
CA LEU A 405 -16.56 -11.18 -6.28
C LEU A 405 -17.29 -12.20 -7.17
N GLY A 406 -17.57 -13.37 -6.63
CA GLY A 406 -18.01 -14.51 -7.43
C GLY A 406 -16.91 -14.98 -8.39
N ARG A 407 -17.16 -14.88 -9.70
CA ARG A 407 -16.21 -15.22 -10.77
C ARG A 407 -15.61 -13.99 -11.45
N LYS A 408 -15.90 -12.79 -10.95
CA LYS A 408 -15.50 -11.53 -11.57
C LYS A 408 -14.44 -10.85 -10.70
N ARG A 409 -13.35 -10.44 -11.32
CA ARG A 409 -12.39 -9.54 -10.70
C ARG A 409 -12.95 -8.12 -10.74
N ILE A 410 -12.97 -7.46 -9.60
CA ILE A 410 -13.51 -6.10 -9.42
C ILE A 410 -12.34 -5.16 -9.16
N SER A 411 -12.20 -4.14 -9.97
CA SER A 411 -11.21 -3.09 -9.76
C SER A 411 -11.51 -2.29 -8.49
N HIS A 412 -10.46 -1.85 -7.80
CA HIS A 412 -10.58 -0.89 -6.71
C HIS A 412 -10.73 0.55 -7.22
N ILE A 413 -10.43 0.80 -8.50
CA ILE A 413 -10.58 2.10 -9.15
C ILE A 413 -11.99 2.18 -9.75
N LEU A 414 -12.72 3.21 -9.34
CA LEU A 414 -14.11 3.45 -9.71
C LEU A 414 -14.19 4.58 -10.73
N ASP A 415 -15.09 4.46 -11.70
CA ASP A 415 -15.47 5.58 -12.54
C ASP A 415 -16.60 6.36 -11.85
N PRO A 416 -16.35 7.60 -11.37
CA PRO A 416 -17.36 8.39 -10.67
C PRO A 416 -18.59 8.67 -11.52
N ARG A 417 -18.45 8.73 -12.85
CA ARG A 417 -19.51 9.05 -13.80
C ARG A 417 -20.52 7.91 -13.95
N SER A 418 -20.04 6.66 -13.93
CA SER A 418 -20.91 5.46 -14.00
C SER A 418 -21.25 4.89 -12.63
N GLY A 419 -20.43 5.16 -11.60
CA GLY A 419 -20.53 4.56 -10.28
C GLY A 419 -19.99 3.13 -10.21
N SER A 420 -19.37 2.63 -11.26
CA SER A 420 -18.90 1.24 -11.39
C SER A 420 -17.39 1.14 -11.36
N PRO A 421 -16.85 -0.01 -10.96
CA PRO A 421 -15.43 -0.32 -11.13
C PRO A 421 -15.02 -0.26 -12.60
N VAL A 422 -13.82 0.24 -12.85
CA VAL A 422 -13.25 0.31 -14.21
C VAL A 422 -12.90 -1.09 -14.70
N GLU A 423 -13.24 -1.38 -15.95
CA GLU A 423 -12.90 -2.64 -16.62
C GLU A 423 -12.11 -2.38 -17.90
N GLY A 424 -11.36 -3.38 -18.37
CA GLY A 424 -10.67 -3.33 -19.65
C GLY A 424 -9.40 -2.50 -19.69
N ARG A 425 -8.81 -2.14 -18.51
CA ARG A 425 -7.51 -1.48 -18.38
C ARG A 425 -6.55 -2.36 -17.59
N LEU A 426 -5.26 -2.27 -17.94
CA LEU A 426 -4.19 -2.92 -17.18
C LEU A 426 -3.44 -1.90 -16.31
N CYS A 427 -2.99 -0.78 -16.89
CA CYS A 427 -2.42 0.31 -16.09
C CYS A 427 -2.47 1.65 -16.84
N ALA A 428 -2.34 2.73 -16.06
CA ALA A 428 -2.06 4.07 -16.55
C ALA A 428 -0.87 4.65 -15.75
N VAL A 429 0.07 5.27 -16.46
CA VAL A 429 1.28 5.85 -15.85
C VAL A 429 1.38 7.31 -16.25
N VAL A 430 1.69 8.16 -15.27
CA VAL A 430 1.88 9.60 -15.47
C VAL A 430 3.22 10.03 -14.88
N LEU A 431 3.96 10.79 -15.66
CA LEU A 431 5.18 11.48 -15.26
C LEU A 431 4.90 12.99 -15.23
N ALA A 432 5.14 13.61 -14.08
CA ALA A 432 4.96 15.04 -13.88
C ALA A 432 5.94 15.58 -12.83
N PRO A 433 6.27 16.87 -12.83
CA PRO A 433 7.09 17.48 -11.77
C PRO A 433 6.41 17.41 -10.39
N GLN A 434 5.09 17.57 -10.35
CA GLN A 434 4.29 17.55 -9.13
C GLN A 434 3.72 16.16 -8.87
N ALA A 435 4.01 15.60 -7.70
CA ALA A 435 3.62 14.23 -7.36
C ALA A 435 2.10 14.09 -7.12
N ALA A 436 1.45 15.08 -6.50
CA ALA A 436 0.00 15.09 -6.33
C ALA A 436 -0.74 15.12 -7.68
N ARG A 437 -0.20 15.88 -8.64
CA ARG A 437 -0.76 15.94 -9.99
C ARG A 437 -0.56 14.61 -10.72
N ALA A 438 0.61 13.99 -10.62
CA ALA A 438 0.86 12.67 -11.20
C ALA A 438 -0.08 11.59 -10.63
N ASP A 439 -0.31 11.60 -9.30
CA ASP A 439 -1.20 10.66 -8.59
C ASP A 439 -2.64 10.76 -9.13
N ALA A 440 -3.21 11.96 -9.09
CA ALA A 440 -4.60 12.17 -9.53
C ALA A 440 -4.80 11.92 -11.04
N TRP A 441 -3.86 12.34 -11.89
CA TRP A 441 -3.94 12.12 -13.32
C TRP A 441 -3.77 10.66 -13.71
N SER A 442 -2.94 9.86 -13.01
CA SER A 442 -2.84 8.43 -13.29
C SER A 442 -4.17 7.71 -13.02
N THR A 443 -4.87 8.10 -11.96
CA THR A 443 -6.23 7.62 -11.65
C THR A 443 -7.23 8.04 -12.73
N ALA A 444 -7.23 9.32 -13.13
CA ALA A 444 -8.10 9.82 -14.19
C ALA A 444 -7.88 9.08 -15.52
N LEU A 445 -6.62 8.86 -15.91
CA LEU A 445 -6.29 8.15 -17.15
C LEU A 445 -6.70 6.68 -17.11
N TYR A 446 -6.56 6.04 -15.96
CA TYR A 446 -7.06 4.68 -15.77
C TYR A 446 -8.57 4.61 -15.97
N VAL A 447 -9.32 5.62 -15.52
CA VAL A 447 -10.77 5.72 -15.73
C VAL A 447 -11.12 6.01 -17.20
N LEU A 448 -10.46 6.99 -17.83
CA LEU A 448 -10.78 7.45 -19.19
C LEU A 448 -10.32 6.50 -20.28
N GLY A 449 -9.21 5.76 -20.07
CA GLY A 449 -8.54 5.02 -21.11
C GLY A 449 -7.75 5.89 -22.08
N ALA A 450 -7.14 5.25 -23.08
CA ALA A 450 -6.26 5.93 -24.00
C ALA A 450 -6.99 6.93 -24.91
N GLU A 451 -8.15 6.57 -25.44
CA GLU A 451 -8.88 7.36 -26.43
C GLU A 451 -9.32 8.73 -25.88
N GLN A 452 -9.90 8.74 -24.67
CA GLN A 452 -10.39 9.98 -24.03
C GLN A 452 -9.30 10.65 -23.19
N GLY A 453 -8.47 9.86 -22.52
CA GLY A 453 -7.55 10.39 -21.50
C GLY A 453 -6.27 11.00 -22.06
N LEU A 454 -5.63 10.37 -23.06
CA LEU A 454 -4.35 10.88 -23.55
C LEU A 454 -4.44 12.27 -24.22
N PRO A 455 -5.50 12.61 -25.00
CA PRO A 455 -5.64 13.98 -25.49
C PRO A 455 -5.75 15.02 -24.36
N LEU A 456 -6.44 14.70 -23.25
CA LEU A 456 -6.52 15.58 -22.08
C LEU A 456 -5.17 15.69 -21.37
N ALA A 457 -4.44 14.59 -21.23
CA ALA A 457 -3.10 14.60 -20.68
C ALA A 457 -2.11 15.42 -21.51
N GLU A 458 -2.19 15.37 -22.84
CA GLU A 458 -1.41 16.19 -23.75
C GLU A 458 -1.72 17.68 -23.57
N GLN A 459 -3.00 18.07 -23.49
CA GLN A 459 -3.41 19.44 -23.22
C GLN A 459 -2.90 19.91 -21.85
N ALA A 460 -2.84 19.03 -20.85
CA ALA A 460 -2.28 19.32 -19.52
C ALA A 460 -0.75 19.29 -19.49
N GLY A 461 -0.07 19.02 -20.61
CA GLY A 461 1.40 18.98 -20.73
C GLY A 461 2.03 17.78 -20.00
N LEU A 462 1.32 16.65 -19.88
CA LEU A 462 1.76 15.47 -19.13
C LEU A 462 2.39 14.40 -20.03
N ALA A 463 3.48 13.81 -19.57
CA ALA A 463 4.03 12.60 -20.15
C ALA A 463 3.27 11.40 -19.58
N ALA A 464 2.52 10.68 -20.41
CA ALA A 464 1.61 9.64 -19.93
C ALA A 464 1.52 8.45 -20.88
N THR A 465 1.13 7.31 -20.31
CA THR A 465 0.80 6.08 -21.06
C THR A 465 -0.40 5.37 -20.45
N VAL A 466 -1.15 4.68 -21.31
CA VAL A 466 -2.22 3.77 -20.93
C VAL A 466 -1.96 2.43 -21.61
N LEU A 467 -2.00 1.36 -20.83
CA LEU A 467 -1.99 -0.01 -21.30
C LEU A 467 -3.41 -0.56 -21.21
N GLU A 468 -4.04 -0.81 -22.34
CA GLU A 468 -5.40 -1.33 -22.41
C GLU A 468 -5.44 -2.84 -22.11
N GLY A 469 -6.64 -3.36 -21.83
CA GLY A 469 -6.84 -4.77 -21.50
C GLY A 469 -6.52 -5.75 -22.62
N ASP A 470 -6.50 -5.31 -23.86
CA ASP A 470 -6.05 -6.08 -25.03
C ASP A 470 -4.53 -6.12 -25.17
N GLY A 471 -3.80 -5.43 -24.31
CA GLY A 471 -2.34 -5.33 -24.31
C GLY A 471 -1.78 -4.21 -25.20
N THR A 472 -2.63 -3.37 -25.80
CA THR A 472 -2.18 -2.24 -26.61
C THR A 472 -1.67 -1.11 -25.73
N LEU A 473 -0.44 -0.64 -25.99
CA LEU A 473 0.20 0.46 -25.26
C LEU A 473 0.09 1.76 -26.03
N HIS A 474 -0.56 2.74 -25.46
CA HIS A 474 -0.69 4.09 -26.01
C HIS A 474 0.11 5.09 -25.18
N GLN A 475 0.76 6.06 -25.81
CA GLN A 475 1.65 7.02 -25.16
C GLN A 475 1.47 8.42 -25.73
N THR A 476 1.58 9.44 -24.87
CA THR A 476 1.69 10.84 -25.32
C THR A 476 3.02 11.07 -26.05
N PRO A 477 3.10 12.05 -26.98
CA PRO A 477 4.34 12.43 -27.63
C PRO A 477 5.44 12.80 -26.65
N LEU A 478 5.07 13.46 -25.53
CA LEU A 478 6.01 13.86 -24.49
C LEU A 478 6.66 12.65 -23.80
N LEU A 479 5.90 11.60 -23.46
CA LEU A 479 6.48 10.40 -22.86
C LEU A 479 7.41 9.68 -23.87
N ARG A 480 7.01 9.57 -25.13
CA ARG A 480 7.89 8.99 -26.18
C ARG A 480 9.21 9.76 -26.28
N ALA A 481 9.18 11.09 -26.19
CA ALA A 481 10.38 11.90 -26.23
C ALA A 481 11.26 11.71 -24.98
N VAL A 482 10.68 11.54 -23.80
CA VAL A 482 11.40 11.23 -22.55
C VAL A 482 12.09 9.88 -22.65
N LEU A 483 11.37 8.83 -23.08
CA LEU A 483 11.92 7.48 -23.22
C LEU A 483 12.98 7.36 -24.32
N ALA A 484 12.90 8.19 -25.36
CA ALA A 484 13.91 8.22 -26.42
C ALA A 484 15.24 8.84 -25.96
N LYS A 485 15.22 9.79 -25.02
CA LYS A 485 16.42 10.42 -24.44
C LYS A 485 17.17 9.51 -23.45
N GLY A 486 16.48 8.57 -22.83
CA GLY A 486 17.07 7.62 -21.88
C GLY A 486 17.61 6.33 -22.50
N LYS A 487 17.60 6.18 -23.82
CA LYS A 487 18.28 5.06 -24.48
C LYS A 487 19.74 5.43 -24.70
N PRO A 488 20.70 4.56 -24.24
CA PRO A 488 22.14 4.76 -24.44
C PRO A 488 22.52 4.83 -25.94
#